data_ff8d2a60e0faf4fa63ea1202eb0df789
#
_entry.id   ff8d2a60e0faf4fa63ea1202eb0df789
#
_cell.length_a   1.000
_cell.length_b   1.000
_cell.length_c   1.000
_cell.angle_alpha   90.00
_cell.angle_beta   90.00
_cell.angle_gamma   90.00
#
_symmetry.space_group_name_H-M   'P 1'
#
loop_
_entity.id
_entity.type
_entity.pdbx_description
1 polymer ?
#
loop_
_entity_poly.entity_id
_entity_poly.type
_entity_poly.pdbx_seq_one_letter_code
_entity_poly.pdbx_strand_id
1 'polypeptide(L)'
;MQISTCLHTAILVTDLERSEHFYSKVLGLSKVDRILKYPGAWYQIGEFQLHLIVAPSIPSTPQNPEKWGRNPHIALAVTDLEAAKNQLFTHNCPIQMSASGRAALFVQDPDNNIIELTQL
;
A
#
# COMPACT_ATOMS: atom_id res chain seq x y z
N MET A 1 2.20 -18.39 24.19
CA MET A 1 2.50 -17.06 23.61
C MET A 1 1.19 -16.29 23.45
N GLN A 2 1.17 -15.03 23.83
CA GLN A 2 0.02 -14.15 23.59
C GLN A 2 0.43 -12.97 22.72
N ILE A 3 -0.17 -12.90 21.53
CA ILE A 3 0.05 -11.77 20.62
C ILE A 3 -1.02 -10.71 20.94
N SER A 4 -0.60 -9.49 21.28
CA SER A 4 -1.52 -8.46 21.73
C SER A 4 -1.99 -7.52 20.62
N THR A 5 -1.13 -7.21 19.62
CA THR A 5 -1.48 -6.26 18.58
C THR A 5 -0.52 -6.35 17.40
N CYS A 6 -0.92 -5.74 16.28
CA CYS A 6 -0.04 -5.51 15.14
C CYS A 6 0.66 -4.16 15.30
N LEU A 7 1.97 -4.11 15.05
CA LEU A 7 2.76 -2.88 15.15
C LEU A 7 3.02 -2.25 13.78
N HIS A 8 3.54 -3.03 12.86
CA HIS A 8 3.82 -2.54 11.50
C HIS A 8 3.93 -3.69 10.51
N THR A 9 3.90 -3.33 9.24
CA THR A 9 4.33 -4.19 8.14
C THR A 9 5.42 -3.47 7.36
N ALA A 10 6.36 -4.23 6.80
CA ALA A 10 7.42 -3.68 5.97
C ALA A 10 7.28 -4.23 4.55
N ILE A 11 7.46 -3.37 3.57
CA ILE A 11 7.44 -3.75 2.15
C ILE A 11 8.69 -3.23 1.46
N LEU A 12 9.13 -3.94 0.44
CA LEU A 12 10.32 -3.57 -0.32
C LEU A 12 9.93 -2.70 -1.51
N VAL A 13 10.71 -1.66 -1.73
CA VAL A 13 10.56 -0.75 -2.86
C VAL A 13 11.93 -0.54 -3.51
N THR A 14 11.97 -0.21 -4.80
CA THR A 14 13.24 -0.02 -5.51
C THR A 14 13.63 1.45 -5.66
N ASP A 15 12.65 2.37 -5.64
CA ASP A 15 12.88 3.79 -5.83
C ASP A 15 12.07 4.55 -4.77
N LEU A 16 12.77 5.13 -3.80
CA LEU A 16 12.12 5.77 -2.66
C LEU A 16 11.28 6.97 -3.08
N GLU A 17 11.78 7.81 -4.00
CA GLU A 17 11.05 9.01 -4.44
C GLU A 17 9.72 8.65 -5.10
N ARG A 18 9.71 7.67 -6.00
CA ARG A 18 8.49 7.18 -6.63
C ARG A 18 7.52 6.58 -5.61
N SER A 19 8.05 5.81 -4.69
CA SER A 19 7.24 5.17 -3.65
C SER A 19 6.65 6.20 -2.68
N GLU A 20 7.44 7.18 -2.25
CA GLU A 20 6.93 8.25 -1.39
C GLU A 20 5.85 9.07 -2.11
N HIS A 21 5.98 9.32 -3.42
CA HIS A 21 4.92 9.97 -4.17
C HIS A 21 3.62 9.17 -4.10
N PHE A 22 3.71 7.85 -4.29
CA PHE A 22 2.53 6.98 -4.22
C PHE A 22 1.91 6.98 -2.81
N TYR A 23 2.69 6.71 -1.79
CA TYR A 23 2.15 6.57 -0.43
C TYR A 23 1.78 7.89 0.21
N SER A 24 2.55 8.96 -0.02
CA SER A 24 2.27 10.27 0.57
C SER A 24 1.25 11.08 -0.22
N LYS A 25 1.34 11.09 -1.56
CA LYS A 25 0.51 11.96 -2.40
C LYS A 25 -0.72 11.24 -2.93
N VAL A 26 -0.56 10.06 -3.49
CA VAL A 26 -1.68 9.33 -4.09
C VAL A 26 -2.58 8.75 -3.00
N LEU A 27 -2.01 8.00 -2.05
CA LEU A 27 -2.76 7.43 -0.94
C LEU A 27 -3.01 8.41 0.20
N GLY A 28 -2.20 9.46 0.31
CA GLY A 28 -2.38 10.47 1.34
C GLY A 28 -1.97 10.03 2.75
N LEU A 29 -1.06 9.08 2.88
CA LEU A 29 -0.59 8.62 4.18
C LEU A 29 0.33 9.65 4.84
N SER A 30 0.31 9.68 6.16
CA SER A 30 1.12 10.61 6.96
C SER A 30 2.50 10.04 7.23
N LYS A 31 3.53 10.67 6.65
CA LYS A 31 4.91 10.23 6.86
C LYS A 31 5.38 10.56 8.27
N VAL A 32 6.05 9.60 8.90
CA VAL A 32 6.68 9.80 10.20
C VAL A 32 7.99 10.55 9.99
N ASP A 33 8.18 11.67 10.70
CA ASP A 33 9.40 12.45 10.65
C ASP A 33 10.45 11.79 11.54
N ARG A 34 11.37 11.05 10.91
CA ARG A 34 12.33 10.25 11.62
C ARG A 34 13.56 9.99 10.76
N ILE A 35 14.74 10.04 11.38
CA ILE A 35 15.99 9.66 10.72
C ILE A 35 16.12 8.14 10.79
N LEU A 36 16.17 7.49 9.62
CA LEU A 36 16.34 6.05 9.50
C LEU A 36 17.81 5.71 9.23
N LYS A 37 18.23 4.54 9.70
CA LYS A 37 19.60 4.03 9.47
C LYS A 37 19.75 3.39 8.09
N TYR A 38 18.68 3.29 7.33
CA TYR A 38 18.65 2.72 5.99
C TYR A 38 17.74 3.57 5.11
N PRO A 39 17.89 3.54 3.78
CA PRO A 39 16.96 4.23 2.89
C PRO A 39 15.55 3.64 3.00
N GLY A 40 14.60 4.49 3.33
CA GLY A 40 13.22 4.06 3.52
C GLY A 40 12.35 5.20 4.02
N ALA A 41 11.11 4.87 4.33
CA ALA A 41 10.14 5.81 4.88
C ALA A 41 9.13 5.06 5.74
N TRP A 42 8.66 5.69 6.79
CA TRP A 42 7.64 5.15 7.68
C TRP A 42 6.38 6.01 7.60
N TYR A 43 5.23 5.36 7.57
CA TYR A 43 3.92 6.02 7.54
C TYR A 43 3.09 5.57 8.72
N GLN A 44 2.39 6.52 9.35
CA GLN A 44 1.50 6.25 10.47
C GLN A 44 0.08 6.06 9.95
N ILE A 45 -0.55 4.95 10.32
CA ILE A 45 -1.94 4.63 9.96
C ILE A 45 -2.65 4.23 11.25
N GLY A 46 -3.34 5.18 11.91
CA GLY A 46 -3.85 4.91 13.23
C GLY A 46 -2.72 4.54 14.20
N GLU A 47 -2.81 3.39 14.83
CA GLU A 47 -1.74 2.88 15.71
C GLU A 47 -0.79 1.91 15.01
N PHE A 48 -1.00 1.69 13.73
CA PHE A 48 -0.21 0.78 12.90
C PHE A 48 0.71 1.60 12.01
N GLN A 49 1.84 1.02 11.61
CA GLN A 49 2.77 1.68 10.69
C GLN A 49 3.02 0.84 9.45
N LEU A 50 3.24 1.53 8.34
CA LEU A 50 3.74 0.93 7.11
C LEU A 50 5.17 1.42 6.90
N HIS A 51 6.11 0.49 6.77
CA HIS A 51 7.53 0.79 6.56
C HIS A 51 7.92 0.44 5.12
N LEU A 52 8.49 1.41 4.41
CA LEU A 52 9.14 1.16 3.12
C LEU A 52 10.62 0.94 3.36
N ILE A 53 11.16 -0.13 2.79
CA ILE A 53 12.58 -0.44 2.84
C ILE A 53 13.08 -0.48 1.40
N VAL A 54 14.07 0.35 1.07
CA VAL A 54 14.64 0.37 -0.28
C VAL A 54 15.56 -0.82 -0.44
N ALA A 55 15.29 -1.63 -1.48
CA ALA A 55 16.12 -2.74 -1.88
C ALA A 55 16.70 -2.45 -3.27
N PRO A 56 17.98 -2.80 -3.54
CA PRO A 56 18.57 -2.55 -4.86
C PRO A 56 17.88 -3.34 -5.96
N SER A 57 17.30 -4.49 -5.62
CA SER A 57 16.46 -5.27 -6.51
C SER A 57 15.44 -6.04 -5.68
N ILE A 58 14.26 -6.25 -6.25
CA ILE A 58 13.21 -7.05 -5.62
C ILE A 58 13.12 -8.35 -6.41
N PRO A 59 13.17 -9.52 -5.73
CA PRO A 59 12.96 -10.79 -6.43
C PRO A 59 11.63 -10.75 -7.18
N SER A 60 11.65 -11.16 -8.45
CA SER A 60 10.44 -11.27 -9.24
C SER A 60 9.59 -12.39 -8.63
N THR A 61 8.61 -12.02 -7.83
CA THR A 61 7.64 -12.98 -7.31
C THR A 61 6.46 -12.99 -8.28
N PRO A 62 6.13 -14.14 -8.87
CA PRO A 62 4.96 -14.20 -9.73
C PRO A 62 3.74 -13.79 -8.95
N GLN A 63 3.06 -12.75 -9.41
CA GLN A 63 1.78 -12.33 -8.87
C GLN A 63 0.68 -12.94 -9.72
N ASN A 64 -0.47 -13.14 -9.10
CA ASN A 64 -1.66 -13.52 -9.84
C ASN A 64 -2.15 -12.27 -10.59
N PRO A 65 -1.92 -12.16 -11.91
CA PRO A 65 -2.25 -10.93 -12.64
C PRO A 65 -3.74 -10.78 -12.90
N GLU A 66 -4.50 -11.87 -12.78
CA GLU A 66 -5.94 -11.86 -13.03
C GLU A 66 -6.74 -11.50 -11.79
N LYS A 67 -6.28 -11.92 -10.62
CA LYS A 67 -6.95 -11.70 -9.34
C LYS A 67 -5.95 -11.10 -8.34
N TRP A 68 -5.92 -9.79 -8.27
CA TRP A 68 -4.93 -9.09 -7.45
C TRP A 68 -5.04 -9.42 -5.97
N GLY A 69 -6.26 -9.62 -5.48
CA GLY A 69 -6.48 -9.98 -4.08
C GLY A 69 -6.01 -11.38 -3.68
N ARG A 70 -5.58 -12.20 -4.65
CA ARG A 70 -4.98 -13.52 -4.38
C ARG A 70 -3.48 -13.43 -4.12
N ASN A 71 -2.88 -12.27 -4.27
CA ASN A 71 -1.48 -12.02 -3.96
C ASN A 71 -1.35 -11.52 -2.51
N PRO A 72 -0.13 -11.61 -1.92
CA PRO A 72 0.12 -10.93 -0.66
C PRO A 72 -0.20 -9.44 -0.77
N HIS A 73 -0.93 -8.90 0.19
CA HIS A 73 -1.32 -7.49 0.15
C HIS A 73 -1.65 -6.99 1.55
N ILE A 74 -1.69 -5.67 1.71
CA ILE A 74 -2.19 -5.02 2.90
C ILE A 74 -3.55 -4.40 2.59
N ALA A 75 -4.48 -4.48 3.53
CA ALA A 75 -5.81 -3.89 3.39
C ALA A 75 -5.94 -2.69 4.32
N LEU A 76 -6.37 -1.57 3.77
CA LEU A 76 -6.58 -0.32 4.48
C LEU A 76 -8.05 0.09 4.35
N ALA A 77 -8.63 0.57 5.44
CA ALA A 77 -9.99 1.08 5.41
C ALA A 77 -10.01 2.52 4.93
N VAL A 78 -10.96 2.83 4.05
CA VAL A 78 -11.23 4.19 3.59
C VAL A 78 -12.66 4.58 3.98
N THR A 79 -12.88 5.88 4.16
CA THR A 79 -14.20 6.38 4.52
C THR A 79 -15.13 6.50 3.32
N ASP A 80 -14.56 6.69 2.11
CA ASP A 80 -15.32 6.88 0.88
C ASP A 80 -14.55 6.24 -0.29
N LEU A 81 -15.04 5.09 -0.74
CA LEU A 81 -14.39 4.33 -1.81
C LEU A 81 -14.45 5.04 -3.16
N GLU A 82 -15.55 5.75 -3.46
CA GLU A 82 -15.65 6.50 -4.71
C GLU A 82 -14.65 7.66 -4.75
N ALA A 83 -14.44 8.34 -3.63
CA ALA A 83 -13.41 9.39 -3.55
C ALA A 83 -12.03 8.79 -3.74
N ALA A 84 -11.76 7.62 -3.16
CA ALA A 84 -10.49 6.91 -3.36
C ALA A 84 -10.29 6.53 -4.83
N LYS A 85 -11.32 6.00 -5.49
CA LYS A 85 -11.27 5.69 -6.93
C LYS A 85 -10.93 6.92 -7.76
N ASN A 86 -11.59 8.04 -7.49
CA ASN A 86 -11.36 9.28 -8.24
C ASN A 86 -9.93 9.78 -8.06
N GLN A 87 -9.40 9.69 -6.85
CA GLN A 87 -8.01 10.06 -6.55
C GLN A 87 -7.03 9.17 -7.34
N LEU A 88 -7.28 7.87 -7.37
CA LEU A 88 -6.44 6.93 -8.11
C LEU A 88 -6.52 7.19 -9.62
N PHE A 89 -7.69 7.47 -10.17
CA PHE A 89 -7.84 7.82 -11.58
C PHE A 89 -7.12 9.12 -11.93
N THR A 90 -7.17 10.13 -11.05
CA THR A 90 -6.47 11.39 -11.24
C THR A 90 -4.96 11.18 -11.39
N HIS A 91 -4.41 10.20 -10.69
CA HIS A 91 -2.99 9.86 -10.74
C HIS A 91 -2.66 8.71 -11.71
N ASN A 92 -3.60 8.34 -12.58
CA ASN A 92 -3.42 7.29 -13.60
C ASN A 92 -3.03 5.94 -12.99
N CYS A 93 -3.57 5.61 -11.82
CA CYS A 93 -3.33 4.33 -11.16
C CYS A 93 -4.41 3.33 -11.57
N PRO A 94 -4.07 2.24 -12.30
CA PRO A 94 -5.03 1.20 -12.60
C PRO A 94 -5.54 0.54 -11.31
N ILE A 95 -6.81 0.18 -11.32
CA ILE A 95 -7.44 -0.49 -10.18
C ILE A 95 -8.14 -1.77 -10.64
N GLN A 96 -8.39 -2.65 -9.67
CA GLN A 96 -9.25 -3.81 -9.87
C GLN A 96 -10.29 -3.83 -8.74
N MET A 97 -11.57 -3.85 -9.11
CA MET A 97 -12.63 -3.95 -8.11
C MET A 97 -12.69 -5.37 -7.54
N SER A 98 -13.10 -5.48 -6.28
CA SER A 98 -13.29 -6.79 -5.67
C SER A 98 -14.34 -7.60 -6.43
N ALA A 99 -14.01 -8.85 -6.74
CA ALA A 99 -14.91 -9.76 -7.45
C ALA A 99 -16.07 -10.27 -6.57
N SER A 100 -15.95 -10.11 -5.24
CA SER A 100 -16.94 -10.60 -4.28
C SER A 100 -18.14 -9.65 -4.11
N GLY A 101 -18.15 -8.51 -4.79
CA GLY A 101 -19.19 -7.49 -4.61
C GLY A 101 -19.02 -6.64 -3.37
N ARG A 102 -17.92 -6.84 -2.59
CA ARG A 102 -17.62 -5.98 -1.46
C ARG A 102 -17.22 -4.58 -1.93
N ALA A 103 -17.42 -3.58 -1.09
CA ALA A 103 -16.96 -2.21 -1.36
C ALA A 103 -15.44 -2.13 -1.14
N ALA A 104 -14.70 -2.72 -2.07
CA ALA A 104 -13.25 -2.84 -2.01
C ALA A 104 -12.64 -2.81 -3.40
N LEU A 105 -11.43 -2.27 -3.49
CA LEU A 105 -10.62 -2.28 -4.71
C LEU A 105 -9.18 -2.61 -4.38
N PHE A 106 -8.42 -2.97 -5.41
CA PHE A 106 -6.99 -3.21 -5.33
C PHE A 106 -6.26 -2.25 -6.25
N VAL A 107 -5.12 -1.75 -5.79
CA VAL A 107 -4.21 -0.89 -6.55
C VAL A 107 -2.79 -1.40 -6.35
N GLN A 108 -1.91 -1.12 -7.29
CA GLN A 108 -0.49 -1.49 -7.20
C GLN A 108 0.36 -0.25 -7.00
N ASP A 109 1.35 -0.36 -6.12
CA ASP A 109 2.37 0.65 -5.99
C ASP A 109 3.37 0.57 -7.17
N PRO A 110 4.37 1.47 -7.27
CA PRO A 110 5.32 1.43 -8.39
C PRO A 110 6.12 0.12 -8.52
N ASP A 111 6.23 -0.67 -7.48
CA ASP A 111 6.93 -1.95 -7.47
C ASP A 111 5.99 -3.16 -7.51
N ASN A 112 4.71 -2.91 -7.84
CA ASN A 112 3.66 -3.94 -7.92
C ASN A 112 3.29 -4.56 -6.58
N ASN A 113 3.60 -3.91 -5.47
CA ASN A 113 3.00 -4.27 -4.18
C ASN A 113 1.51 -3.94 -4.24
N ILE A 114 0.68 -4.85 -3.78
CA ILE A 114 -0.77 -4.71 -3.88
C ILE A 114 -1.32 -4.14 -2.59
N ILE A 115 -2.17 -3.12 -2.73
CA ILE A 115 -2.88 -2.48 -1.62
C ILE A 115 -4.36 -2.64 -1.87
N GLU A 116 -5.08 -3.16 -0.87
CA GLU A 116 -6.54 -3.20 -0.89
C GLU A 116 -7.07 -1.97 -0.17
N LEU A 117 -8.05 -1.30 -0.76
CA LEU A 117 -8.79 -0.23 -0.11
C LEU A 117 -10.24 -0.70 0.06
N THR A 118 -10.72 -0.69 1.30
CA THR A 118 -12.04 -1.23 1.66
C THR A 118 -12.84 -0.18 2.41
N GLN A 119 -14.07 0.05 1.99
CA GLN A 119 -15.01 0.88 2.74
C GLN A 119 -15.81 -0.01 3.69
N LEU A 120 -15.73 0.32 4.96
CA LEU A 120 -16.45 -0.42 6.01
C LEU A 120 -17.91 0.02 6.12
#